data_44187706d79bcfbd21b3a177f5f7e463
#
_entry.id   44187706d79bcfbd21b3a177f5f7e463
#
_cell.length_a   1.000
_cell.length_b   1.000
_cell.length_c   1.000
_cell.angle_alpha   90.00
_cell.angle_beta   90.00
_cell.angle_gamma   90.00
#
_symmetry.space_group_name_H-M   'P 1'
#
loop_
_entity.id
_entity.type
_entity.pdbx_description
1 polymer ?
#
loop_
_entity_poly.entity_id
_entity_poly.type
_entity_poly.pdbx_seq_one_letter_code
_entity_poly.pdbx_strand_id
1 'polypeptide(L)'
;IRDIADATMRVAEQGESGEVYHIAPQGEEITIAKLVQMICSMMNYDFKNSVQLTSENFGQDAMYSLNSDKIRTQLRWAPEISLEEGIQEMITWIEDNWDTIRNMPLEYIHKP
;
A
#
# COMPACT_ATOMS: atom_id res chain seq x y z
N ILE A 1 6.50 1.71 0.34
CA ILE A 1 7.31 0.66 1.00
C ILE A 1 8.44 1.26 1.86
N ARG A 2 9.04 2.39 1.46
CA ARG A 2 10.14 3.04 2.20
C ARG A 2 9.72 3.43 3.62
N ASP A 3 8.56 4.07 3.79
CA ASP A 3 8.04 4.46 5.10
C ASP A 3 7.79 3.26 6.02
N ILE A 4 7.31 2.15 5.45
CA ILE A 4 7.10 0.91 6.22
C ILE A 4 8.44 0.30 6.64
N ALA A 5 9.44 0.33 5.77
CA ALA A 5 10.77 -0.15 6.10
C ALA A 5 11.41 0.70 7.21
N ASP A 6 11.33 2.04 7.14
CA ASP A 6 11.81 2.94 8.19
C ASP A 6 11.09 2.69 9.52
N ALA A 7 9.74 2.61 9.49
CA ALA A 7 8.97 2.30 10.69
C ALA A 7 9.39 0.96 11.33
N THR A 8 9.57 -0.07 10.50
CA THR A 8 9.98 -1.40 10.96
C THR A 8 11.36 -1.37 11.60
N MET A 9 12.32 -0.66 11.01
CA MET A 9 13.66 -0.49 11.58
C MET A 9 13.61 0.26 12.91
N ARG A 10 12.84 1.35 13.00
CA ARG A 10 12.66 2.08 14.27
C ARG A 10 12.06 1.22 15.37
N VAL A 11 11.05 0.40 15.04
CA VAL A 11 10.46 -0.54 15.99
C VAL A 11 11.50 -1.58 16.44
N ALA A 12 12.31 -2.11 15.53
CA ALA A 12 13.35 -3.08 15.87
C ALA A 12 14.44 -2.51 16.78
N GLU A 13 14.80 -1.24 16.59
CA GLU A 13 15.90 -0.57 17.32
C GLU A 13 15.45 0.07 18.63
N GLN A 14 14.21 0.61 18.68
CA GLN A 14 13.75 1.50 19.75
C GLN A 14 12.41 1.08 20.35
N GLY A 15 11.74 0.09 19.76
CA GLY A 15 10.46 -0.41 20.24
C GLY A 15 10.59 -1.10 21.59
N GLU A 16 9.54 -1.01 22.39
CA GLU A 16 9.45 -1.70 23.68
C GLU A 16 9.11 -3.19 23.45
N SER A 17 9.84 -4.07 24.11
CA SER A 17 9.66 -5.52 23.95
C SER A 17 8.27 -5.98 24.38
N GLY A 18 7.61 -6.76 23.55
CA GLY A 18 6.26 -7.25 23.76
C GLY A 18 5.14 -6.30 23.32
N GLU A 19 5.48 -5.09 22.89
CA GLU A 19 4.51 -4.09 22.43
C GLU A 19 4.18 -4.23 20.93
N VAL A 20 2.93 -3.82 20.58
CA VAL A 20 2.45 -3.81 19.20
C VAL A 20 2.41 -2.37 18.69
N TYR A 21 2.94 -2.14 17.50
CA TYR A 21 2.94 -0.85 16.82
C TYR A 21 2.21 -0.97 15.50
N HIS A 22 1.15 -0.17 15.31
CA HIS A 22 0.48 -0.06 14.02
C HIS A 22 1.16 1.01 13.17
N ILE A 23 1.36 0.70 11.90
CA ILE A 23 1.93 1.60 10.91
C ILE A 23 0.82 1.96 9.94
N ALA A 24 0.38 3.21 9.96
CA ALA A 24 -0.68 3.71 9.08
C ALA A 24 -0.47 5.20 8.79
N PRO A 25 -0.93 5.69 7.63
CA PRO A 25 -1.00 7.13 7.38
C PRO A 25 -1.98 7.79 8.35
N GLN A 26 -1.88 9.10 8.50
CA GLN A 26 -2.95 9.94 9.07
C GLN A 26 -3.60 10.70 7.93
N GLY A 27 -4.91 10.88 7.98
CA GLY A 27 -5.63 11.67 7.01
C GLY A 27 -6.90 11.00 6.52
N GLU A 28 -7.40 11.46 5.40
CA GLU A 28 -8.62 10.95 4.80
C GLU A 28 -8.40 9.54 4.25
N GLU A 29 -9.40 8.69 4.50
CA GLU A 29 -9.47 7.36 3.93
C GLU A 29 -9.69 7.44 2.42
N ILE A 30 -9.02 6.57 1.70
CA ILE A 30 -9.19 6.45 0.25
C ILE A 30 -9.96 5.18 -0.09
N THR A 31 -10.98 5.30 -0.94
CA THR A 31 -11.68 4.13 -1.47
C THR A 31 -10.84 3.42 -2.52
N ILE A 32 -11.04 2.10 -2.65
CA ILE A 32 -10.38 1.32 -3.72
C ILE A 32 -10.68 1.90 -5.10
N ALA A 33 -11.92 2.33 -5.35
CA ALA A 33 -12.29 2.95 -6.62
C ALA A 33 -11.48 4.23 -6.89
N LYS A 34 -11.28 5.09 -5.89
CA LYS A 34 -10.48 6.32 -6.01
C LYS A 34 -9.00 6.00 -6.24
N LEU A 35 -8.48 4.98 -5.54
CA LEU A 35 -7.10 4.52 -5.73
C LEU A 35 -6.87 4.02 -7.16
N VAL A 36 -7.76 3.17 -7.69
CA VAL A 36 -7.67 2.64 -9.05
C VAL A 36 -7.82 3.76 -10.09
N GLN A 37 -8.72 4.73 -9.85
CA GLN A 37 -8.87 5.90 -10.72
C GLN A 37 -7.59 6.74 -10.78
N MET A 38 -6.91 6.93 -9.66
CA MET A 38 -5.61 7.61 -9.57
C MET A 38 -4.55 6.88 -10.40
N ILE A 39 -4.43 5.57 -10.24
CA ILE A 39 -3.49 4.73 -11.01
C ILE A 39 -3.78 4.85 -12.52
N CYS A 40 -5.04 4.69 -12.93
CA CYS A 40 -5.43 4.86 -14.34
C CYS A 40 -5.02 6.22 -14.89
N SER A 41 -5.26 7.29 -14.11
CA SER A 41 -4.88 8.66 -14.51
C SER A 41 -3.37 8.82 -14.68
N MET A 42 -2.56 8.29 -13.76
CA MET A 42 -1.09 8.34 -13.83
C MET A 42 -0.54 7.58 -15.03
N MET A 43 -1.19 6.48 -15.40
CA MET A 43 -0.81 5.64 -16.55
C MET A 43 -1.47 6.07 -17.86
N ASN A 44 -2.24 7.17 -17.88
CA ASN A 44 -3.01 7.64 -19.03
C ASN A 44 -4.03 6.62 -19.58
N TYR A 45 -4.63 5.81 -18.72
CA TYR A 45 -5.71 4.90 -19.05
C TYR A 45 -7.08 5.51 -18.70
N ASP A 46 -8.09 5.24 -19.55
CA ASP A 46 -9.48 5.57 -19.25
C ASP A 46 -10.03 4.57 -18.21
N PHE A 47 -10.42 5.08 -17.04
CA PHE A 47 -10.93 4.26 -15.95
C PHE A 47 -12.13 3.39 -16.37
N LYS A 48 -13.09 3.97 -17.13
CA LYS A 48 -14.33 3.26 -17.52
C LYS A 48 -14.06 2.09 -18.44
N ASN A 49 -13.04 2.21 -19.28
CA ASN A 49 -12.69 1.18 -20.25
C ASN A 49 -11.67 0.16 -19.70
N SER A 50 -11.01 0.48 -18.59
CA SER A 50 -9.94 -0.34 -18.02
C SER A 50 -10.36 -1.11 -16.77
N VAL A 51 -11.53 -0.78 -16.19
CA VAL A 51 -11.98 -1.33 -14.90
C VAL A 51 -13.32 -2.03 -15.06
N GLN A 52 -13.39 -3.26 -14.59
CA GLN A 52 -14.62 -4.02 -14.49
C GLN A 52 -15.04 -4.13 -13.01
N LEU A 53 -16.26 -3.69 -12.72
CA LEU A 53 -16.85 -3.88 -11.41
C LEU A 53 -17.33 -5.34 -11.28
N THR A 54 -16.93 -5.99 -10.21
CA THR A 54 -17.42 -7.33 -9.85
C THR A 54 -18.45 -7.22 -8.75
N SER A 55 -19.21 -8.29 -8.54
CA SER A 55 -20.12 -8.41 -7.39
C SER A 55 -19.32 -8.35 -6.08
N GLU A 56 -19.95 -7.83 -5.02
CA GLU A 56 -19.36 -7.81 -3.68
C GLU A 56 -18.94 -9.21 -3.25
N ASN A 57 -17.72 -9.32 -2.71
CA ASN A 57 -17.29 -10.53 -2.05
C ASN A 57 -17.82 -10.50 -0.61
N PHE A 58 -18.70 -11.43 -0.29
CA PHE A 58 -19.20 -11.60 1.08
C PHE A 58 -18.03 -11.85 2.05
N GLY A 59 -18.00 -11.08 3.16
CA GLY A 59 -16.98 -11.23 4.19
C GLY A 59 -15.74 -10.32 4.03
N GLN A 60 -15.74 -9.40 3.07
CA GLN A 60 -14.74 -8.33 3.04
C GLN A 60 -15.13 -7.20 3.99
N ASP A 61 -14.14 -6.70 4.72
CA ASP A 61 -14.31 -5.51 5.54
C ASP A 61 -14.57 -4.30 4.63
N ALA A 62 -15.57 -3.50 4.99
CA ALA A 62 -15.90 -2.28 4.26
C ALA A 62 -14.82 -1.21 4.40
N MET A 63 -14.04 -1.25 5.48
CA MET A 63 -13.03 -0.26 5.82
C MET A 63 -11.93 -0.87 6.68
N TYR A 64 -10.68 -0.49 6.37
CA TYR A 64 -9.52 -0.74 7.22
C TYR A 64 -8.99 0.57 7.77
N SER A 65 -9.11 0.76 9.07
CA SER A 65 -8.58 1.93 9.76
C SER A 65 -7.73 1.50 10.94
N LEU A 66 -6.50 2.00 11.01
CA LEU A 66 -5.55 1.70 12.07
C LEU A 66 -5.09 3.00 12.72
N ASN A 67 -5.06 3.00 14.05
CA ASN A 67 -4.48 4.09 14.80
C ASN A 67 -2.96 3.91 14.93
N SER A 68 -2.20 4.85 14.38
CA SER A 68 -0.73 4.89 14.42
C SER A 68 -0.16 5.89 15.43
N ASP A 69 -0.96 6.42 16.37
CA ASP A 69 -0.49 7.43 17.33
C ASP A 69 0.64 6.92 18.21
N LYS A 70 0.62 5.63 18.59
CA LYS A 70 1.65 5.03 19.42
C LYS A 70 3.04 5.12 18.79
N ILE A 71 3.22 4.69 17.54
CA ILE A 71 4.52 4.76 16.87
C ILE A 71 4.95 6.21 16.66
N ARG A 72 4.00 7.11 16.38
CA ARG A 72 4.28 8.53 16.19
C ARG A 72 4.77 9.19 17.47
N THR A 73 4.13 8.90 18.60
CA THR A 73 4.46 9.55 19.87
C THR A 73 5.69 8.92 20.52
N GLN A 74 5.82 7.61 20.52
CA GLN A 74 6.91 6.90 21.19
C GLN A 74 8.18 6.85 20.36
N LEU A 75 8.07 6.58 19.06
CA LEU A 75 9.23 6.42 18.17
C LEU A 75 9.45 7.60 17.23
N ARG A 76 8.64 8.68 17.34
CA ARG A 76 8.70 9.90 16.52
C ARG A 76 8.69 9.60 15.01
N TRP A 77 7.98 8.54 14.63
CA TRP A 77 7.84 8.17 13.23
C TRP A 77 6.65 8.89 12.59
N ALA A 78 6.81 9.28 11.35
CA ALA A 78 5.71 9.74 10.48
C ALA A 78 6.03 9.32 9.03
N PRO A 79 5.02 9.02 8.20
CA PRO A 79 5.28 8.78 6.78
C PRO A 79 5.75 10.08 6.12
N GLU A 80 6.72 9.95 5.22
CA GLU A 80 7.33 11.05 4.46
C GLU A 80 6.93 11.02 2.99
N ILE A 81 6.46 9.86 2.50
CA ILE A 81 6.13 9.63 1.10
C ILE A 81 4.62 9.77 0.92
N SER A 82 4.19 10.64 0.02
CA SER A 82 2.78 10.74 -0.36
C SER A 82 2.31 9.47 -1.08
N LEU A 83 0.98 9.25 -1.10
CA LEU A 83 0.40 8.12 -1.81
C LEU A 83 0.70 8.21 -3.31
N GLU A 84 0.61 9.40 -3.88
CA GLU A 84 0.90 9.68 -5.28
C GLU A 84 2.35 9.35 -5.64
N GLU A 85 3.31 9.82 -4.83
CA GLU A 85 4.72 9.51 -5.02
C GLU A 85 4.98 8.01 -4.94
N GLY A 86 4.42 7.33 -3.94
CA GLY A 86 4.57 5.89 -3.78
C GLY A 86 3.99 5.08 -4.94
N ILE A 87 2.85 5.51 -5.50
CA ILE A 87 2.25 4.88 -6.69
C ILE A 87 3.14 5.13 -7.92
N GLN A 88 3.61 6.36 -8.12
CA GLN A 88 4.50 6.68 -9.25
C GLN A 88 5.80 5.87 -9.20
N GLU A 89 6.40 5.71 -8.03
CA GLU A 89 7.58 4.86 -7.85
C GLU A 89 7.28 3.39 -8.21
N MET A 90 6.11 2.88 -7.80
CA MET A 90 5.71 1.52 -8.13
C MET A 90 5.50 1.33 -9.62
N ILE A 91 4.84 2.28 -10.30
CA ILE A 91 4.64 2.25 -11.75
C ILE A 91 6.01 2.21 -12.46
N THR A 92 6.90 3.14 -12.14
CA THR A 92 8.24 3.19 -12.71
C THR A 92 9.00 1.87 -12.48
N TRP A 93 8.95 1.34 -11.25
CA TRP A 93 9.62 0.07 -10.94
C TRP A 93 9.07 -1.10 -11.77
N ILE A 94 7.75 -1.16 -11.98
CA ILE A 94 7.11 -2.19 -12.81
C ILE A 94 7.54 -2.03 -14.26
N GLU A 95 7.59 -0.81 -14.80
CA GLU A 95 8.03 -0.53 -16.16
C GLU A 95 9.50 -0.95 -16.37
N ASP A 96 10.39 -0.58 -15.46
CA ASP A 96 11.81 -0.93 -15.51
C ASP A 96 12.06 -2.43 -15.41
N ASN A 97 11.17 -3.18 -14.76
CA ASN A 97 11.29 -4.63 -14.54
C ASN A 97 10.30 -5.44 -15.37
N TRP A 98 9.63 -4.82 -16.36
CA TRP A 98 8.54 -5.46 -17.10
C TRP A 98 8.92 -6.79 -17.75
N ASP A 99 10.11 -6.89 -18.32
CA ASP A 99 10.58 -8.14 -18.96
C ASP A 99 10.68 -9.33 -17.99
N THR A 100 10.96 -9.05 -16.74
CA THR A 100 10.97 -10.07 -15.68
C THR A 100 9.55 -10.39 -15.23
N ILE A 101 8.75 -9.37 -14.93
CA ILE A 101 7.41 -9.48 -14.35
C ILE A 101 6.45 -10.22 -15.31
N ARG A 102 6.45 -9.87 -16.61
CA ARG A 102 5.55 -10.48 -17.61
C ARG A 102 5.77 -11.98 -17.80
N ASN A 103 6.93 -12.49 -17.40
CA ASN A 103 7.28 -13.92 -17.49
C ASN A 103 7.03 -14.67 -16.18
N MET A 104 6.56 -14.01 -15.13
CA MET A 104 6.18 -14.65 -13.87
C MET A 104 4.85 -15.38 -14.03
N PRO A 105 4.68 -16.53 -13.35
CA PRO A 105 3.39 -17.24 -13.37
C PRO A 105 2.30 -16.34 -12.77
N LEU A 106 1.16 -16.25 -13.47
CA LEU A 106 0.00 -15.46 -13.01
C LEU A 106 -0.80 -16.20 -11.93
N GLU A 107 -0.62 -17.49 -11.79
CA GLU A 107 -1.29 -18.30 -10.78
C GLU A 107 -0.43 -18.41 -9.52
N TYR A 108 -1.04 -18.06 -8.39
CA TYR A 108 -0.41 -18.27 -7.08
C TYR A 108 -0.50 -19.74 -6.70
N ILE A 109 0.63 -20.40 -6.61
CA ILE A 109 0.73 -21.77 -6.09
C ILE A 109 1.16 -21.68 -4.63
N HIS A 110 0.24 -22.03 -3.72
CA HIS A 110 0.57 -22.11 -2.30
C HIS A 110 1.62 -23.20 -2.10
N LYS A 111 2.80 -22.83 -1.59
CA LYS A 111 3.81 -23.81 -1.18
C LYS A 111 3.47 -24.25 0.24
N PRO A 112 3.34 -25.56 0.50
CA PRO A 112 3.07 -26.08 1.84
C PRO A 112 4.20 -25.80 2.83
#